data_e0d0b741603d099a4ff4e70ab99cbc13
#
_entry.id   e0d0b741603d099a4ff4e70ab99cbc13
#
_cell.length_a   1.000
_cell.length_b   1.000
_cell.length_c   1.000
_cell.angle_alpha   90.00
_cell.angle_beta   90.00
_cell.angle_gamma   90.00
#
_symmetry.space_group_name_H-M   'P 1'
#
loop_
_entity.id
_entity.type
_entity.pdbx_description
1 polymer ?
#
loop_
_entity_poly.entity_id
_entity_poly.type
_entity_poly.pdbx_seq_one_letter_code
_entity_poly.pdbx_strand_id
1 'polypeptide(L)'
;MTDAAPGFIEWKGSARPDGLIFDLDGTLWDSTGTVARAWSRALRILDGPGREITAEEIAGMMGKTHREIYRAMFPGLEQAEQERRILACYAEEERQLHRTGGNLYPGVEEGLARLSPAYSLFIVSNCQQGYIESFLGWSGLGGLFSDFECHGNTGLDKGDNLKQVRRRNGLRRPVYIGDTQSDQDAALQGGMPFIHAGYGFGKVRSACPRVDSFAALVGMAMAHGGP
;
A
#
# COMPACT_ATOMS: atom_id res chain seq x y z
N MET A 1 15.65 -7.40 30.98
CA MET A 1 14.76 -8.36 30.29
C MET A 1 13.63 -7.53 29.76
N THR A 2 13.74 -7.13 28.47
CA THR A 2 12.70 -6.35 27.79
C THR A 2 11.68 -7.34 27.25
N ASP A 3 10.47 -7.29 27.82
CA ASP A 3 9.30 -8.00 27.33
C ASP A 3 9.05 -7.59 25.88
N ALA A 4 9.42 -8.45 24.94
CA ALA A 4 8.97 -8.35 23.57
C ALA A 4 7.48 -8.69 23.55
N ALA A 5 6.64 -7.76 23.14
CA ALA A 5 5.23 -8.02 22.94
C ALA A 5 5.06 -9.30 22.07
N PRO A 6 4.17 -10.23 22.44
CA PRO A 6 4.00 -11.48 21.71
C PRO A 6 3.52 -11.19 20.29
N GLY A 7 4.30 -11.58 19.28
CA GLY A 7 3.91 -11.57 17.89
C GLY A 7 4.77 -10.77 16.91
N PHE A 8 5.76 -9.99 17.38
CA PHE A 8 6.61 -9.23 16.47
C PHE A 8 7.76 -10.11 15.92
N ILE A 9 7.79 -10.31 14.59
CA ILE A 9 8.92 -10.95 13.92
C ILE A 9 9.97 -9.87 13.64
N GLU A 10 11.02 -9.82 14.45
CA GLU A 10 12.12 -8.88 14.24
C GLU A 10 12.92 -9.24 13.00
N TRP A 11 13.21 -8.24 12.16
CA TRP A 11 14.27 -8.36 11.17
C TRP A 11 15.63 -8.26 11.90
N LYS A 12 15.91 -9.27 12.71
CA LYS A 12 17.21 -9.51 13.33
C LYS A 12 17.82 -10.73 12.66
N GLY A 13 18.80 -10.51 11.81
CA GLY A 13 19.56 -11.65 11.33
C GLY A 13 20.61 -11.25 10.31
N SER A 14 21.71 -11.93 10.38
CA SER A 14 22.79 -11.94 9.39
C SER A 14 22.37 -12.42 8.00
N ALA A 15 21.14 -12.88 7.81
CA ALA A 15 20.66 -13.40 6.54
C ALA A 15 19.81 -12.35 5.82
N ARG A 16 20.28 -11.94 4.66
CA ARG A 16 19.60 -11.02 3.72
C ARG A 16 18.19 -11.50 3.39
N PRO A 17 17.18 -10.60 3.35
CA PRO A 17 15.88 -10.90 2.77
C PRO A 17 16.00 -11.36 1.33
N ASP A 18 15.14 -12.26 0.89
CA ASP A 18 15.04 -12.70 -0.51
C ASP A 18 13.99 -11.93 -1.30
N GLY A 19 13.16 -11.13 -0.63
CA GLY A 19 12.19 -10.26 -1.26
C GLY A 19 11.78 -9.10 -0.37
N LEU A 20 11.49 -7.96 -0.99
CA LEU A 20 10.89 -6.79 -0.35
C LEU A 20 9.49 -6.61 -0.92
N ILE A 21 8.50 -6.69 -0.05
CA ILE A 21 7.09 -6.51 -0.42
C ILE A 21 6.64 -5.15 0.12
N PHE A 22 6.11 -4.31 -0.74
CA PHE A 22 5.70 -2.95 -0.40
C PHE A 22 4.18 -2.85 -0.38
N ASP A 23 3.65 -2.11 0.58
CA ASP A 23 2.37 -1.45 0.36
C ASP A 23 2.52 -0.35 -0.68
N LEU A 24 1.41 0.20 -1.16
CA LEU A 24 1.42 1.18 -2.23
C LEU A 24 1.19 2.61 -1.72
N ASP A 25 -0.03 2.90 -1.25
CA ASP A 25 -0.41 4.24 -0.79
C ASP A 25 0.20 4.55 0.58
N GLY A 26 0.89 5.68 0.71
CA GLY A 26 1.63 6.01 1.93
C GLY A 26 3.02 5.39 2.02
N THR A 27 3.36 4.49 1.08
CA THR A 27 4.65 3.79 1.09
C THR A 27 5.48 4.09 -0.17
N LEU A 28 4.91 3.93 -1.36
CA LEU A 28 5.57 4.24 -2.63
C LEU A 28 5.11 5.59 -3.20
N TRP A 29 3.84 5.92 -3.04
CA TRP A 29 3.28 7.16 -3.55
C TRP A 29 2.19 7.74 -2.64
N ASP A 30 1.83 8.98 -2.92
CA ASP A 30 0.65 9.68 -2.41
C ASP A 30 -0.31 9.98 -3.58
N SER A 31 -1.40 9.24 -3.65
CA SER A 31 -2.45 9.39 -4.64
C SER A 31 -3.60 10.27 -4.17
N THR A 32 -3.61 10.66 -2.89
CA THR A 32 -4.78 11.25 -2.21
C THR A 32 -5.39 12.45 -2.94
N GLY A 33 -4.54 13.33 -3.47
CA GLY A 33 -5.01 14.50 -4.21
C GLY A 33 -5.71 14.16 -5.53
N THR A 34 -5.22 13.16 -6.26
CA THR A 34 -5.83 12.71 -7.51
C THR A 34 -7.13 11.96 -7.24
N VAL A 35 -7.13 11.07 -6.25
CA VAL A 35 -8.31 10.32 -5.81
C VAL A 35 -9.42 11.28 -5.33
N ALA A 36 -9.09 12.28 -4.52
CA ALA A 36 -10.05 13.28 -4.05
C ALA A 36 -10.75 14.02 -5.21
N ARG A 37 -9.98 14.46 -6.20
CA ARG A 37 -10.54 15.12 -7.40
C ARG A 37 -11.43 14.15 -8.22
N ALA A 38 -10.98 12.91 -8.38
CA ALA A 38 -11.72 11.89 -9.11
C ALA A 38 -13.07 11.59 -8.45
N TRP A 39 -13.09 11.37 -7.14
CA TRP A 39 -14.29 11.07 -6.38
C TRP A 39 -15.26 12.27 -6.34
N SER A 40 -14.73 13.49 -6.14
CA SER A 40 -15.54 14.71 -6.25
C SER A 40 -16.22 14.83 -7.61
N ARG A 41 -15.47 14.52 -8.69
CA ARG A 41 -16.01 14.51 -10.05
C ARG A 41 -17.10 13.44 -10.23
N ALA A 42 -16.84 12.21 -9.77
CA ALA A 42 -17.80 11.11 -9.88
C ALA A 42 -19.12 11.43 -9.18
N LEU A 43 -19.04 11.94 -7.94
CA LEU A 43 -20.23 12.31 -7.17
C LEU A 43 -20.97 13.50 -7.78
N ARG A 44 -20.26 14.47 -8.35
CA ARG A 44 -20.89 15.59 -9.08
C ARG A 44 -21.67 15.13 -10.31
N ILE A 45 -21.19 14.10 -11.00
CA ILE A 45 -21.90 13.50 -12.13
C ILE A 45 -23.16 12.76 -11.67
N LEU A 46 -23.12 12.10 -10.52
CA LEU A 46 -24.24 11.34 -9.97
C LEU A 46 -25.34 12.22 -9.35
N ASP A 47 -24.95 13.23 -8.59
CA ASP A 47 -25.84 13.97 -7.68
C ASP A 47 -25.97 15.46 -8.07
N GLY A 48 -25.21 15.93 -9.05
CA GLY A 48 -25.09 17.36 -9.33
C GLY A 48 -24.06 18.07 -8.42
N PRO A 49 -24.03 19.39 -8.40
CA PRO A 49 -23.13 20.17 -7.55
C PRO A 49 -23.33 19.82 -6.07
N GLY A 50 -22.25 19.53 -5.38
CA GLY A 50 -22.31 19.11 -3.97
C GLY A 50 -20.96 19.22 -3.26
N ARG A 51 -20.78 18.43 -2.22
CA ARG A 51 -19.57 18.34 -1.42
C ARG A 51 -18.38 17.92 -2.28
N GLU A 52 -17.27 18.60 -2.10
CA GLU A 52 -15.97 18.17 -2.61
C GLU A 52 -15.27 17.29 -1.57
N ILE A 53 -14.65 16.22 -2.05
CA ILE A 53 -13.83 15.31 -1.24
C ILE A 53 -12.44 15.91 -1.14
N THR A 54 -11.87 15.93 0.06
CA THR A 54 -10.51 16.45 0.29
C THR A 54 -9.48 15.34 0.29
N ALA A 55 -8.21 15.69 0.04
CA ALA A 55 -7.10 14.76 0.14
C ALA A 55 -6.95 14.19 1.57
N GLU A 56 -7.25 14.98 2.60
CA GLU A 56 -7.21 14.54 4.00
C GLU A 56 -8.27 13.48 4.30
N GLU A 57 -9.47 13.61 3.72
CA GLU A 57 -10.51 12.58 3.84
C GLU A 57 -10.07 11.27 3.17
N ILE A 58 -9.46 11.35 1.99
CA ILE A 58 -8.89 10.18 1.33
C ILE A 58 -7.76 9.57 2.15
N ALA A 59 -6.82 10.39 2.66
CA ALA A 59 -5.73 9.92 3.53
C ALA A 59 -6.27 9.18 4.77
N GLY A 60 -7.36 9.67 5.37
CA GLY A 60 -8.04 9.01 6.50
C GLY A 60 -8.70 7.67 6.16
N MET A 61 -8.79 7.31 4.88
CA MET A 61 -9.34 6.05 4.39
C MET A 61 -8.27 5.06 3.91
N MET A 62 -7.02 5.51 3.74
CA MET A 62 -5.92 4.64 3.29
C MET A 62 -5.71 3.46 4.25
N GLY A 63 -5.43 2.30 3.69
CA GLY A 63 -5.28 1.04 4.43
C GLY A 63 -6.57 0.39 4.90
N LYS A 64 -7.74 1.04 4.73
CA LYS A 64 -9.05 0.46 5.07
C LYS A 64 -9.53 -0.52 4.00
N THR A 65 -10.41 -1.43 4.43
CA THR A 65 -11.12 -2.31 3.52
C THR A 65 -12.20 -1.54 2.74
N HIS A 66 -12.58 -2.03 1.56
CA HIS A 66 -13.66 -1.43 0.76
C HIS A 66 -14.94 -1.18 1.57
N ARG A 67 -15.34 -2.14 2.41
CA ARG A 67 -16.55 -2.04 3.24
C ARG A 67 -16.46 -0.91 4.28
N GLU A 68 -15.30 -0.70 4.87
CA GLU A 68 -15.07 0.41 5.80
C GLU A 68 -15.14 1.75 5.08
N ILE A 69 -14.58 1.82 3.86
CA ILE A 69 -14.63 3.01 3.00
C ILE A 69 -16.09 3.34 2.65
N TYR A 70 -16.90 2.36 2.21
CA TYR A 70 -18.31 2.57 1.86
C TYR A 70 -19.10 3.19 3.01
N ARG A 71 -18.95 2.62 4.21
CA ARG A 71 -19.64 3.09 5.41
C ARG A 71 -19.18 4.47 5.85
N ALA A 72 -17.89 4.76 5.72
CA ALA A 72 -17.33 6.06 6.10
C ALA A 72 -17.76 7.16 5.13
N MET A 73 -17.79 6.88 3.83
CA MET A 73 -18.11 7.84 2.78
C MET A 73 -19.59 8.14 2.65
N PHE A 74 -20.43 7.12 2.82
CA PHE A 74 -21.86 7.21 2.57
C PHE A 74 -22.69 6.72 3.76
N PRO A 75 -22.51 7.33 4.95
CA PRO A 75 -23.26 6.92 6.13
C PRO A 75 -24.76 7.12 5.91
N GLY A 76 -25.56 6.15 6.36
CA GLY A 76 -27.02 6.22 6.28
C GLY A 76 -27.65 5.85 4.94
N LEU A 77 -26.86 5.56 3.91
CA LEU A 77 -27.37 4.99 2.67
C LEU A 77 -27.49 3.46 2.76
N GLU A 78 -28.46 2.90 2.04
CA GLU A 78 -28.57 1.47 1.84
C GLU A 78 -27.32 0.90 1.15
N GLN A 79 -26.95 -0.34 1.47
CA GLN A 79 -25.71 -0.97 0.98
C GLN A 79 -25.61 -0.93 -0.55
N ALA A 80 -26.67 -1.24 -1.26
CA ALA A 80 -26.66 -1.24 -2.74
C ALA A 80 -26.36 0.15 -3.31
N GLU A 81 -26.84 1.22 -2.66
CA GLU A 81 -26.57 2.59 -3.09
C GLU A 81 -25.12 3.01 -2.72
N GLN A 82 -24.60 2.58 -1.57
CA GLN A 82 -23.20 2.76 -1.21
C GLN A 82 -22.27 2.13 -2.27
N GLU A 83 -22.56 0.88 -2.64
CA GLU A 83 -21.79 0.13 -3.66
C GLU A 83 -21.86 0.82 -5.03
N ARG A 84 -23.03 1.25 -5.45
CA ARG A 84 -23.20 1.97 -6.73
C ARG A 84 -22.35 3.23 -6.79
N ARG A 85 -22.33 4.01 -5.71
CA ARG A 85 -21.56 5.27 -5.62
C ARG A 85 -20.08 5.05 -5.62
N ILE A 86 -19.60 4.10 -4.83
CA ILE A 86 -18.17 3.83 -4.74
C ILE A 86 -17.62 3.23 -6.04
N LEU A 87 -18.40 2.40 -6.74
CA LEU A 87 -17.99 1.90 -8.05
C LEU A 87 -17.84 3.01 -9.08
N ALA A 88 -18.70 4.03 -9.04
CA ALA A 88 -18.55 5.22 -9.88
C ALA A 88 -17.30 6.03 -9.50
N CYS A 89 -17.00 6.14 -8.20
CA CYS A 89 -15.77 6.77 -7.72
C CYS A 89 -14.54 6.02 -8.20
N TYR A 90 -14.50 4.69 -8.07
CA TYR A 90 -13.37 3.85 -8.53
C TYR A 90 -13.17 3.93 -10.04
N ALA A 91 -14.23 3.93 -10.84
CA ALA A 91 -14.12 4.07 -12.29
C ALA A 91 -13.54 5.44 -12.71
N GLU A 92 -13.87 6.51 -12.01
CA GLU A 92 -13.27 7.83 -12.28
C GLU A 92 -11.82 7.91 -11.75
N GLU A 93 -11.56 7.33 -10.60
CA GLU A 93 -10.24 7.21 -9.98
C GLU A 93 -9.25 6.51 -10.92
N GLU A 94 -9.59 5.32 -11.42
CA GLU A 94 -8.77 4.58 -12.38
C GLU A 94 -8.42 5.44 -13.60
N ARG A 95 -9.41 6.12 -14.19
CA ARG A 95 -9.19 7.02 -15.33
C ARG A 95 -8.24 8.17 -15.00
N GLN A 96 -8.37 8.77 -13.81
CA GLN A 96 -7.52 9.91 -13.40
C GLN A 96 -6.10 9.43 -13.05
N LEU A 97 -5.97 8.35 -12.29
CA LEU A 97 -4.68 7.79 -11.92
C LEU A 97 -3.87 7.33 -13.14
N HIS A 98 -4.52 6.71 -14.10
CA HIS A 98 -3.86 6.32 -15.36
C HIS A 98 -3.33 7.53 -16.15
N ARG A 99 -4.01 8.68 -16.08
CA ARG A 99 -3.63 9.90 -16.83
C ARG A 99 -2.63 10.77 -16.10
N THR A 100 -2.80 10.97 -14.81
CA THR A 100 -2.07 11.97 -14.02
C THR A 100 -1.31 11.40 -12.85
N GLY A 101 -1.57 10.13 -12.49
CA GLY A 101 -0.94 9.46 -11.36
C GLY A 101 -1.16 10.12 -10.01
N GLY A 102 -0.24 9.83 -9.12
CA GLY A 102 -0.07 10.48 -7.83
C GLY A 102 1.28 11.20 -7.74
N ASN A 103 1.80 11.31 -6.53
CA ASN A 103 3.14 11.82 -6.27
C ASN A 103 3.98 10.68 -5.68
N LEU A 104 5.06 10.27 -6.34
CA LEU A 104 6.03 9.37 -5.71
C LEU A 104 6.62 10.03 -4.47
N TYR A 105 6.81 9.27 -3.40
CA TYR A 105 7.60 9.78 -2.28
C TYR A 105 9.04 10.04 -2.71
N PRO A 106 9.71 11.06 -2.13
CA PRO A 106 11.08 11.40 -2.51
C PRO A 106 12.04 10.20 -2.43
N GLY A 107 12.73 9.92 -3.52
CA GLY A 107 13.73 8.87 -3.63
C GLY A 107 13.17 7.47 -3.93
N VAL A 108 11.87 7.32 -4.21
CA VAL A 108 11.27 6.02 -4.55
C VAL A 108 11.80 5.48 -5.87
N GLU A 109 11.82 6.27 -6.93
CA GLU A 109 12.26 5.84 -8.25
C GLU A 109 13.73 5.36 -8.22
N GLU A 110 14.63 6.20 -7.76
CA GLU A 110 16.06 5.87 -7.67
C GLU A 110 16.33 4.76 -6.65
N GLY A 111 15.55 4.74 -5.56
CA GLY A 111 15.67 3.74 -4.52
C GLY A 111 15.25 2.35 -5.00
N LEU A 112 14.13 2.22 -5.70
CA LEU A 112 13.69 0.96 -6.30
C LEU A 112 14.67 0.46 -7.37
N ALA A 113 15.20 1.36 -8.21
CA ALA A 113 16.23 1.01 -9.19
C ALA A 113 17.53 0.50 -8.53
N ARG A 114 17.88 1.00 -7.33
CA ARG A 114 19.03 0.51 -6.55
C ARG A 114 18.76 -0.82 -5.85
N LEU A 115 17.51 -1.06 -5.44
CA LEU A 115 17.11 -2.29 -4.73
C LEU A 115 16.91 -3.48 -5.68
N SER A 116 16.36 -3.25 -6.87
CA SER A 116 15.96 -4.32 -7.81
C SER A 116 17.08 -5.27 -8.25
N PRO A 117 18.37 -4.85 -8.41
CA PRO A 117 19.45 -5.79 -8.71
C PRO A 117 19.78 -6.72 -7.53
N ALA A 118 19.36 -6.35 -6.34
CA ALA A 118 19.72 -6.98 -5.10
C ALA A 118 18.57 -7.78 -4.47
N TYR A 119 17.34 -7.43 -4.75
CA TYR A 119 16.13 -8.00 -4.16
C TYR A 119 15.04 -8.20 -5.21
N SER A 120 14.26 -9.26 -5.10
CA SER A 120 12.98 -9.33 -5.80
C SER A 120 11.99 -8.38 -5.13
N LEU A 121 11.34 -7.52 -5.92
CA LEU A 121 10.42 -6.50 -5.40
C LEU A 121 8.98 -6.87 -5.73
N PHE A 122 8.07 -6.58 -4.79
CA PHE A 122 6.66 -6.95 -4.86
C PHE A 122 5.79 -5.83 -4.33
N ILE A 123 4.50 -5.80 -4.75
CA ILE A 123 3.49 -4.92 -4.17
C ILE A 123 2.34 -5.76 -3.63
N VAL A 124 1.87 -5.45 -2.40
CA VAL A 124 0.62 -6.00 -1.85
C VAL A 124 -0.18 -4.90 -1.19
N SER A 125 -1.36 -4.60 -1.70
CA SER A 125 -2.21 -3.50 -1.24
C SER A 125 -3.68 -3.92 -1.01
N ASN A 126 -4.44 -3.12 -0.25
CA ASN A 126 -5.89 -3.30 -0.07
C ASN A 126 -6.73 -2.64 -1.17
N CYS A 127 -6.12 -2.12 -2.21
CA CYS A 127 -6.81 -1.43 -3.29
C CYS A 127 -7.70 -2.34 -4.15
N GLN A 128 -8.51 -1.72 -5.01
CA GLN A 128 -9.30 -2.39 -6.02
C GLN A 128 -8.45 -2.91 -7.18
N GLN A 129 -9.02 -3.80 -7.97
CA GLN A 129 -8.42 -4.29 -9.21
C GLN A 129 -8.12 -3.12 -10.18
N GLY A 130 -6.99 -3.16 -10.87
CA GLY A 130 -6.57 -2.12 -11.81
C GLY A 130 -5.77 -0.97 -11.19
N TYR A 131 -5.81 -0.83 -9.88
CA TYR A 131 -5.15 0.30 -9.19
C TYR A 131 -3.62 0.19 -9.19
N ILE A 132 -3.08 -0.99 -8.89
CA ILE A 132 -1.63 -1.24 -8.95
C ILE A 132 -1.15 -1.10 -10.39
N GLU A 133 -1.90 -1.63 -11.35
CA GLU A 133 -1.60 -1.53 -12.78
C GLU A 133 -1.56 -0.06 -13.24
N SER A 134 -2.47 0.78 -12.73
CA SER A 134 -2.46 2.23 -12.99
C SER A 134 -1.20 2.91 -12.45
N PHE A 135 -0.78 2.55 -11.22
CA PHE A 135 0.49 3.01 -10.64
C PHE A 135 1.69 2.59 -11.51
N LEU A 136 1.79 1.30 -11.84
CA LEU A 136 2.91 0.75 -12.62
C LEU A 136 3.00 1.35 -14.02
N GLY A 137 1.84 1.53 -14.67
CA GLY A 137 1.75 2.13 -16.00
C GLY A 137 2.12 3.61 -16.02
N TRP A 138 1.61 4.37 -15.04
CA TRP A 138 1.90 5.80 -14.94
C TRP A 138 3.36 6.07 -14.53
N SER A 139 3.86 5.36 -13.52
CA SER A 139 5.22 5.58 -13.01
C SER A 139 6.33 5.05 -13.91
N GLY A 140 6.02 4.10 -14.81
CA GLY A 140 7.02 3.38 -15.61
C GLY A 140 7.88 2.39 -14.80
N LEU A 141 7.55 2.15 -13.53
CA LEU A 141 8.34 1.30 -12.62
C LEU A 141 7.98 -0.19 -12.70
N GLY A 142 7.02 -0.57 -13.55
CA GLY A 142 6.51 -1.95 -13.65
C GLY A 142 7.60 -3.00 -13.86
N GLY A 143 8.62 -2.70 -14.64
CA GLY A 143 9.73 -3.63 -14.90
C GLY A 143 10.63 -3.94 -13.69
N LEU A 144 10.47 -3.21 -12.57
CA LEU A 144 11.24 -3.43 -11.34
C LEU A 144 10.56 -4.44 -10.40
N PHE A 145 9.25 -4.65 -10.55
CA PHE A 145 8.48 -5.54 -9.68
C PHE A 145 8.30 -6.91 -10.33
N SER A 146 8.60 -7.95 -9.56
CA SER A 146 8.45 -9.35 -9.98
C SER A 146 7.00 -9.81 -9.98
N ASP A 147 6.18 -9.27 -9.06
CA ASP A 147 4.80 -9.69 -8.87
C ASP A 147 4.05 -8.70 -7.96
N PHE A 148 2.72 -8.73 -8.01
CA PHE A 148 1.87 -7.94 -7.11
C PHE A 148 0.53 -8.63 -6.83
N GLU A 149 -0.14 -8.19 -5.77
CA GLU A 149 -1.48 -8.64 -5.44
C GLU A 149 -2.28 -7.57 -4.71
N CYS A 150 -3.60 -7.59 -4.88
CA CYS A 150 -4.49 -6.70 -4.13
C CYS A 150 -5.80 -7.38 -3.72
N HIS A 151 -6.50 -6.75 -2.79
CA HIS A 151 -7.82 -7.20 -2.37
C HIS A 151 -8.79 -7.31 -3.55
N GLY A 152 -8.76 -6.33 -4.47
CA GLY A 152 -9.65 -6.29 -5.62
C GLY A 152 -9.52 -7.48 -6.57
N ASN A 153 -8.34 -8.10 -6.65
CA ASN A 153 -8.10 -9.28 -7.47
C ASN A 153 -8.61 -10.56 -6.82
N THR A 154 -8.41 -10.69 -5.49
CA THR A 154 -8.55 -11.96 -4.77
C THR A 154 -9.77 -12.03 -3.86
N GLY A 155 -10.26 -10.89 -3.39
CA GLY A 155 -11.23 -10.80 -2.31
C GLY A 155 -10.67 -11.16 -0.93
N LEU A 156 -9.36 -11.46 -0.83
CA LEU A 156 -8.71 -11.87 0.40
C LEU A 156 -8.20 -10.66 1.20
N ASP A 157 -8.02 -10.85 2.50
CA ASP A 157 -7.35 -9.88 3.35
C ASP A 157 -5.87 -9.71 2.96
N LYS A 158 -5.30 -8.54 3.26
CA LYS A 158 -3.92 -8.19 2.94
C LYS A 158 -2.91 -9.23 3.45
N GLY A 159 -3.10 -9.76 4.67
CA GLY A 159 -2.23 -10.79 5.23
C GLY A 159 -2.26 -12.11 4.46
N ASP A 160 -3.40 -12.50 3.92
CA ASP A 160 -3.52 -13.70 3.08
C ASP A 160 -2.96 -13.46 1.67
N ASN A 161 -3.10 -12.25 1.12
CA ASN A 161 -2.43 -11.84 -0.10
C ASN A 161 -0.90 -11.86 0.05
N LEU A 162 -0.37 -11.43 1.19
CA LEU A 162 1.06 -11.55 1.51
C LEU A 162 1.53 -13.01 1.51
N LYS A 163 0.77 -13.92 2.14
CA LYS A 163 1.06 -15.37 2.10
C LYS A 163 1.02 -15.93 0.69
N GLN A 164 0.06 -15.45 -0.12
CA GLN A 164 -0.10 -15.91 -1.50
C GLN A 164 1.09 -15.48 -2.36
N VAL A 165 1.49 -14.19 -2.32
CA VAL A 165 2.68 -13.68 -3.03
C VAL A 165 3.94 -14.40 -2.56
N ARG A 166 4.14 -14.57 -1.25
CA ARG A 166 5.25 -15.33 -0.69
C ARG A 166 5.33 -16.74 -1.26
N ARG A 167 4.21 -17.48 -1.27
CA ARG A 167 4.14 -18.88 -1.70
C ARG A 167 4.41 -19.01 -3.20
N ARG A 168 3.73 -18.23 -4.05
CA ARG A 168 3.83 -18.36 -5.51
C ARG A 168 5.19 -17.92 -6.06
N ASN A 169 5.92 -17.08 -5.31
CA ASN A 169 7.26 -16.63 -5.66
C ASN A 169 8.39 -17.37 -4.91
N GLY A 170 8.07 -18.37 -4.09
CA GLY A 170 9.05 -19.18 -3.37
C GLY A 170 9.87 -18.42 -2.33
N LEU A 171 9.36 -17.30 -1.80
CA LEU A 171 10.08 -16.46 -0.85
C LEU A 171 10.18 -17.13 0.52
N ARG A 172 11.39 -17.19 1.04
CA ARG A 172 11.70 -17.80 2.34
C ARG A 172 11.78 -16.78 3.46
N ARG A 173 12.34 -15.61 3.16
CA ARG A 173 12.61 -14.52 4.11
C ARG A 173 12.17 -13.16 3.55
N PRO A 174 10.91 -12.99 3.10
CA PRO A 174 10.42 -11.69 2.68
C PRO A 174 10.29 -10.75 3.87
N VAL A 175 10.36 -9.44 3.59
CA VAL A 175 10.06 -8.37 4.54
C VAL A 175 8.95 -7.53 3.93
N TYR A 176 7.94 -7.18 4.73
CA TYR A 176 6.86 -6.29 4.32
C TYR A 176 7.11 -4.86 4.80
N ILE A 177 6.92 -3.90 3.93
CA ILE A 177 7.09 -2.46 4.19
C ILE A 177 5.75 -1.77 3.97
N GLY A 178 5.27 -1.04 4.96
CA GLY A 178 4.00 -0.31 4.90
C GLY A 178 3.95 0.81 5.94
N ASP A 179 2.94 1.65 5.88
CA ASP A 179 2.86 2.85 6.70
C ASP A 179 1.77 2.83 7.77
N THR A 180 0.80 1.90 7.68
CA THR A 180 -0.37 1.87 8.56
C THR A 180 -0.33 0.73 9.60
N GLN A 181 -1.23 0.83 10.60
CA GLN A 181 -1.48 -0.28 11.53
C GLN A 181 -2.00 -1.53 10.79
N SER A 182 -2.81 -1.35 9.75
CA SER A 182 -3.31 -2.44 8.93
C SER A 182 -2.17 -3.23 8.26
N ASP A 183 -1.09 -2.55 7.88
CA ASP A 183 0.10 -3.18 7.30
C ASP A 183 0.86 -4.00 8.33
N GLN A 184 1.03 -3.46 9.54
CA GLN A 184 1.67 -4.19 10.64
C GLN A 184 0.87 -5.45 11.00
N ASP A 185 -0.45 -5.35 11.08
CA ASP A 185 -1.35 -6.46 11.39
C ASP A 185 -1.30 -7.51 10.24
N ALA A 186 -1.28 -7.06 8.98
CA ALA A 186 -1.16 -7.94 7.81
C ALA A 186 0.19 -8.67 7.77
N ALA A 187 1.30 -8.00 8.09
CA ALA A 187 2.62 -8.63 8.18
C ALA A 187 2.65 -9.71 9.26
N LEU A 188 2.07 -9.43 10.43
CA LEU A 188 1.93 -10.42 11.51
C LEU A 188 1.11 -11.62 11.07
N GLN A 189 -0.05 -11.39 10.45
CA GLN A 189 -0.90 -12.46 9.89
C GLN A 189 -0.17 -13.24 8.79
N GLY A 190 0.62 -12.55 7.96
CA GLY A 190 1.45 -13.12 6.90
C GLY A 190 2.67 -13.91 7.40
N GLY A 191 3.00 -13.78 8.69
CA GLY A 191 4.15 -14.43 9.30
C GLY A 191 5.48 -13.91 8.76
N MET A 192 5.62 -12.59 8.59
CA MET A 192 6.82 -11.95 8.06
C MET A 192 7.21 -10.68 8.84
N PRO A 193 8.51 -10.32 8.86
CA PRO A 193 8.98 -9.06 9.43
C PRO A 193 8.32 -7.85 8.77
N PHE A 194 8.18 -6.78 9.56
CA PHE A 194 7.59 -5.52 9.13
C PHE A 194 8.54 -4.34 9.35
N ILE A 195 8.60 -3.43 8.38
CA ILE A 195 9.27 -2.13 8.50
C ILE A 195 8.22 -1.04 8.32
N HIS A 196 8.12 -0.15 9.28
CA HIS A 196 7.21 0.99 9.24
C HIS A 196 7.78 2.12 8.37
N ALA A 197 7.11 2.45 7.28
CA ALA A 197 7.35 3.64 6.46
C ALA A 197 6.75 4.87 7.17
N GLY A 198 7.52 5.42 8.12
CA GLY A 198 7.02 6.48 9.01
C GLY A 198 6.86 7.85 8.37
N TYR A 199 7.08 7.95 7.08
CA TYR A 199 6.83 9.13 6.24
C TYR A 199 5.45 9.09 5.55
N GLY A 200 4.73 7.99 5.66
CA GLY A 200 3.39 7.81 5.11
C GLY A 200 2.27 8.43 5.96
N PHE A 201 1.05 7.97 5.76
CA PHE A 201 -0.16 8.53 6.39
C PHE A 201 -0.38 8.06 7.83
N GLY A 202 0.06 6.82 8.14
CA GLY A 202 -0.36 6.12 9.34
C GLY A 202 0.65 6.12 10.48
N LYS A 203 0.19 5.51 11.57
CA LYS A 203 1.00 5.22 12.76
C LYS A 203 0.78 3.76 13.12
N VAL A 204 1.78 3.15 13.75
CA VAL A 204 1.72 1.78 14.25
C VAL A 204 1.80 1.75 15.76
N ARG A 205 1.15 0.75 16.37
CA ARG A 205 1.04 0.62 17.84
C ARG A 205 2.19 -0.16 18.46
N SER A 206 2.64 -1.21 17.77
CA SER A 206 3.72 -2.06 18.29
C SER A 206 5.07 -1.58 17.79
N ALA A 207 6.08 -1.66 18.64
CA ALA A 207 7.45 -1.33 18.28
C ALA A 207 7.93 -2.19 17.10
N CYS A 208 8.49 -1.53 16.08
CA CYS A 208 9.07 -2.17 14.90
C CYS A 208 10.15 -1.26 14.32
N PRO A 209 11.03 -1.76 13.45
CA PRO A 209 11.92 -0.91 12.68
C PRO A 209 11.13 0.15 11.93
N ARG A 210 11.57 1.40 12.01
CA ARG A 210 10.95 2.55 11.36
C ARG A 210 11.97 3.29 10.51
N VAL A 211 11.53 3.73 9.37
CA VAL A 211 12.30 4.62 8.48
C VAL A 211 11.50 5.90 8.23
N ASP A 212 12.18 7.05 8.23
CA ASP A 212 11.54 8.35 8.04
C ASP A 212 11.71 8.89 6.61
N SER A 213 12.23 8.07 5.70
CA SER A 213 12.29 8.34 4.27
C SER A 213 12.54 7.05 3.49
N PHE A 214 12.21 7.04 2.19
CA PHE A 214 12.53 5.92 1.32
C PHE A 214 14.05 5.72 1.17
N ALA A 215 14.82 6.82 1.15
CA ALA A 215 16.28 6.75 1.13
C ALA A 215 16.86 6.04 2.37
N ALA A 216 16.26 6.24 3.56
CA ALA A 216 16.66 5.54 4.78
C ALA A 216 16.34 4.04 4.69
N LEU A 217 15.20 3.65 4.07
CA LEU A 217 14.87 2.25 3.79
C LEU A 217 15.92 1.61 2.88
N VAL A 218 16.30 2.28 1.79
CA VAL A 218 17.35 1.80 0.87
C VAL A 218 18.66 1.61 1.61
N GLY A 219 19.08 2.58 2.44
CA GLY A 219 20.28 2.48 3.26
C GLY A 219 20.23 1.27 4.20
N MET A 220 19.11 1.07 4.89
CA MET A 220 18.88 -0.08 5.78
C MET A 220 18.95 -1.41 5.01
N ALA A 221 18.28 -1.53 3.89
CA ALA A 221 18.26 -2.76 3.08
C ALA A 221 19.65 -3.09 2.54
N MET A 222 20.36 -2.12 2.00
CA MET A 222 21.70 -2.31 1.42
C MET A 222 22.76 -2.61 2.48
N ALA A 223 22.64 -2.12 3.70
CA ALA A 223 23.54 -2.46 4.80
C ALA A 223 23.47 -3.94 5.22
N HIS A 224 22.31 -4.60 5.01
CA HIS A 224 22.11 -6.05 5.28
C HIS A 224 22.48 -6.93 4.06
N GLY A 225 22.91 -6.32 2.96
CA GLY A 225 23.27 -6.99 1.71
C GLY A 225 24.77 -7.02 1.40
N GLY A 226 25.63 -6.66 2.35
CA GLY A 226 27.08 -6.79 2.21
C GLY A 226 27.53 -8.25 2.00
N PRO A 227 28.67 -8.45 1.29
CA PRO A 227 29.14 -9.77 0.89
C PRO A 227 29.36 -10.70 2.05
#